data_89cb769142afff41a350487aa003feeb
#
_entry.id   89cb769142afff41a350487aa003feeb
#
_cell.length_a   1.000
_cell.length_b   1.000
_cell.length_c   1.000
_cell.angle_alpha   90.00
_cell.angle_beta   90.00
_cell.angle_gamma   90.00
#
_symmetry.space_group_name_H-M   'P 1'
#
loop_
_entity.id
_entity.type
_entity.pdbx_description
1 polymer ?
#
loop_
_entity_poly.entity_id
_entity_poly.type
_entity_poly.pdbx_seq_one_letter_code
_entity_poly.pdbx_strand_id
1 'polypeptide(L)'
;MKTFFTQPIGQLGRQNALGFIGLNVVLLVVGFGEIDLPVGLGNFINFLWGFSLLSLILAGYYLVEDQVPKYWREASAILGGVIIVGTLIEISSPDYNLDNGGFAPMYFLWAFNSLIYSLTMRGTGVFRPVYEYLSIFGFISVLIFSGANVFFDYAIPESIQPIFGIGWIAMVIGLGYGSYV
;
A
#
# COMPACT_ATOMS: atom_id res chain seq x y z
N MET A 1 14.62 23.98 -15.05
CA MET A 1 14.32 23.82 -13.61
C MET A 1 13.70 22.46 -13.27
N LYS A 2 12.85 21.87 -14.16
CA LYS A 2 12.22 20.54 -13.95
C LYS A 2 13.22 19.39 -13.72
N THR A 3 14.36 19.38 -14.40
CA THR A 3 15.36 18.31 -14.33
C THR A 3 16.10 18.22 -12.99
N PHE A 4 16.11 19.28 -12.19
CA PHE A 4 16.87 19.31 -10.95
C PHE A 4 16.12 18.60 -9.78
N PHE A 5 14.79 18.59 -9.83
CA PHE A 5 13.95 17.96 -8.80
C PHE A 5 13.47 16.56 -9.19
N THR A 6 13.39 16.24 -10.47
CA THR A 6 12.90 14.94 -10.94
C THR A 6 13.89 13.79 -10.73
N GLN A 7 15.20 14.03 -10.87
CA GLN A 7 16.20 12.98 -10.65
C GLN A 7 16.28 12.49 -9.20
N PRO A 8 16.38 13.35 -8.19
CA PRO A 8 16.37 12.90 -6.79
C PRO A 8 15.06 12.24 -6.38
N ILE A 9 13.91 12.74 -6.84
CA ILE A 9 12.60 12.16 -6.55
C ILE A 9 12.42 10.83 -7.26
N GLY A 10 12.84 10.69 -8.52
CA GLY A 10 12.82 9.42 -9.24
C GLY A 10 13.71 8.37 -8.58
N GLN A 11 14.88 8.75 -8.11
CA GLN A 11 15.78 7.85 -7.36
C GLN A 11 15.18 7.47 -6.01
N LEU A 12 14.58 8.42 -5.28
CA LEU A 12 13.88 8.16 -4.03
C LEU A 12 12.69 7.22 -4.26
N GLY A 13 11.93 7.44 -5.33
CA GLY A 13 10.83 6.56 -5.73
C GLY A 13 11.29 5.12 -5.97
N ARG A 14 12.42 4.91 -6.66
CA ARG A 14 12.99 3.58 -6.87
C ARG A 14 13.47 2.92 -5.59
N GLN A 15 14.12 3.65 -4.70
CA GLN A 15 14.55 3.12 -3.40
C GLN A 15 13.35 2.73 -2.54
N ASN A 16 12.31 3.56 -2.51
CA ASN A 16 11.07 3.25 -1.81
C ASN A 16 10.33 2.06 -2.43
N ALA A 17 10.38 1.91 -3.76
CA ALA A 17 9.83 0.74 -4.45
C ALA A 17 10.53 -0.55 -4.04
N LEU A 18 11.85 -0.56 -3.94
CA LEU A 18 12.61 -1.71 -3.44
C LEU A 18 12.29 -2.00 -1.97
N GLY A 19 12.19 -0.97 -1.14
CA GLY A 19 11.76 -1.11 0.26
C GLY A 19 10.36 -1.71 0.38
N PHE A 20 9.41 -1.20 -0.40
CA PHE A 20 8.05 -1.72 -0.45
C PHE A 20 7.99 -3.18 -0.90
N ILE A 21 8.69 -3.54 -1.99
CA ILE A 21 8.77 -4.93 -2.47
C ILE A 21 9.40 -5.83 -1.39
N GLY A 22 10.52 -5.41 -0.81
CA GLY A 22 11.22 -6.18 0.22
C GLY A 22 10.36 -6.45 1.45
N LEU A 23 9.64 -5.43 1.94
CA LEU A 23 8.71 -5.59 3.07
C LEU A 23 7.55 -6.54 2.73
N ASN A 24 7.01 -6.48 1.52
CA ASN A 24 5.97 -7.42 1.09
C ASN A 24 6.50 -8.86 0.99
N VAL A 25 7.72 -9.06 0.50
CA VAL A 25 8.36 -10.38 0.50
C VAL A 25 8.50 -10.91 1.91
N VAL A 26 8.96 -10.08 2.86
CA VAL A 26 9.04 -10.46 4.28
C VAL A 26 7.68 -10.85 4.82
N LEU A 27 6.64 -10.04 4.60
CA LEU A 27 5.28 -10.34 5.06
C LEU A 27 4.71 -11.63 4.45
N LEU A 28 4.99 -11.89 3.15
CA LEU A 28 4.59 -13.13 2.51
C LEU A 28 5.31 -14.34 3.10
N VAL A 29 6.62 -14.25 3.34
CA VAL A 29 7.41 -15.34 3.94
C VAL A 29 6.94 -15.63 5.37
N VAL A 30 6.67 -14.59 6.15
CA VAL A 30 6.15 -14.73 7.52
C VAL A 30 4.76 -15.36 7.51
N GLY A 31 3.85 -14.85 6.66
CA GLY A 31 2.47 -15.35 6.60
C GLY A 31 2.36 -16.78 6.07
N PHE A 32 3.04 -17.11 4.96
CA PHE A 32 3.03 -18.47 4.41
C PHE A 32 3.89 -19.46 5.20
N GLY A 33 4.91 -18.97 5.89
CA GLY A 33 5.79 -19.78 6.72
C GLY A 33 5.25 -20.04 8.11
N GLU A 34 4.07 -19.49 8.44
CA GLU A 34 3.49 -19.56 9.80
C GLU A 34 4.51 -19.17 10.88
N ILE A 35 5.32 -18.13 10.57
CA ILE A 35 6.39 -17.69 11.46
C ILE A 35 5.81 -16.73 12.50
N ASP A 36 5.79 -17.15 13.76
CA ASP A 36 5.40 -16.30 14.88
C ASP A 36 6.44 -15.19 15.11
N LEU A 37 6.08 -13.97 14.77
CA LEU A 37 6.90 -12.80 15.08
C LEU A 37 6.53 -12.23 16.47
N PRO A 38 7.51 -11.74 17.24
CA PRO A 38 7.20 -10.90 18.39
C PRO A 38 6.29 -9.74 17.98
N VAL A 39 5.22 -9.49 18.73
CA VAL A 39 4.19 -8.49 18.40
C VAL A 39 4.79 -7.14 18.02
N GLY A 40 5.78 -6.65 18.79
CA GLY A 40 6.45 -5.39 18.51
C GLY A 40 7.18 -5.37 17.16
N LEU A 41 7.76 -6.49 16.73
CA LEU A 41 8.45 -6.60 15.44
C LEU A 41 7.43 -6.64 14.29
N GLY A 42 6.35 -7.40 14.43
CA GLY A 42 5.26 -7.44 13.46
C GLY A 42 4.65 -6.04 13.24
N ASN A 43 4.36 -5.33 14.33
CA ASN A 43 3.85 -3.96 14.29
C ASN A 43 4.81 -2.99 13.60
N PHE A 44 6.10 -3.10 13.90
CA PHE A 44 7.12 -2.26 13.27
C PHE A 44 7.23 -2.51 11.76
N ILE A 45 7.16 -3.77 11.33
CA ILE A 45 7.17 -4.13 9.90
C ILE A 45 5.94 -3.55 9.20
N ASN A 46 4.75 -3.66 9.80
CA ASN A 46 3.52 -3.08 9.24
C ASN A 46 3.58 -1.55 9.16
N PHE A 47 4.14 -0.89 10.18
CA PHE A 47 4.37 0.55 10.14
C PHE A 47 5.31 0.95 8.98
N LEU A 48 6.44 0.25 8.84
CA LEU A 48 7.38 0.50 7.73
C LEU A 48 6.74 0.25 6.36
N TRP A 49 5.89 -0.78 6.26
CA TRP A 49 5.13 -1.06 5.04
C TRP A 49 4.21 0.11 4.66
N GLY A 50 3.41 0.60 5.59
CA GLY A 50 2.53 1.75 5.35
C GLY A 50 3.32 3.02 5.00
N PHE A 51 4.43 3.27 5.68
CA PHE A 51 5.30 4.40 5.38
C PHE A 51 5.94 4.31 3.98
N SER A 52 6.41 3.13 3.58
CA SER A 52 6.98 2.92 2.25
C SER A 52 5.93 3.11 1.15
N LEU A 53 4.70 2.65 1.38
CA LEU A 53 3.57 2.84 0.48
C LEU A 53 3.22 4.32 0.30
N LEU A 54 3.11 5.08 1.39
CA LEU A 54 2.87 6.53 1.32
C LEU A 54 3.98 7.25 0.56
N SER A 55 5.24 6.89 0.84
CA SER A 55 6.39 7.49 0.16
C SER A 55 6.37 7.23 -1.35
N LEU A 56 5.95 6.04 -1.80
CA LEU A 56 5.75 5.72 -3.22
C LEU A 56 4.65 6.58 -3.85
N ILE A 57 3.51 6.68 -3.19
CA ILE A 57 2.37 7.49 -3.65
C ILE A 57 2.79 8.95 -3.81
N LEU A 58 3.43 9.51 -2.81
CA LEU A 58 3.86 10.91 -2.86
C LEU A 58 4.93 11.15 -3.93
N ALA A 59 5.93 10.26 -4.04
CA ALA A 59 6.95 10.36 -5.08
C ALA A 59 6.33 10.32 -6.49
N GLY A 60 5.37 9.41 -6.72
CA GLY A 60 4.64 9.33 -7.99
C GLY A 60 3.87 10.61 -8.30
N TYR A 61 3.13 11.16 -7.35
CA TYR A 61 2.42 12.42 -7.55
C TYR A 61 3.35 13.60 -7.87
N TYR A 62 4.54 13.64 -7.26
CA TYR A 62 5.53 14.66 -7.58
C TYR A 62 6.09 14.54 -9.00
N LEU A 63 6.24 13.31 -9.51
CA LEU A 63 6.70 13.08 -10.89
C LEU A 63 5.74 13.61 -11.96
N VAL A 64 4.44 13.66 -11.64
CA VAL A 64 3.36 14.08 -12.54
C VAL A 64 2.63 15.34 -12.06
N GLU A 65 3.29 16.18 -11.27
CA GLU A 65 2.64 17.34 -10.65
C GLU A 65 1.91 18.27 -11.60
N ASP A 66 2.36 18.32 -12.87
CA ASP A 66 1.75 19.13 -13.94
C ASP A 66 0.56 18.42 -14.62
N GLN A 67 0.38 17.11 -14.41
CA GLN A 67 -0.63 16.29 -15.09
C GLN A 67 -1.81 15.94 -14.20
N VAL A 68 -1.59 15.98 -12.89
CA VAL A 68 -2.59 15.60 -11.89
C VAL A 68 -2.97 16.81 -11.05
N PRO A 69 -4.27 17.08 -10.84
CA PRO A 69 -4.71 18.19 -9.99
C PRO A 69 -4.10 18.14 -8.59
N LYS A 70 -3.65 19.30 -8.11
CA LYS A 70 -2.96 19.46 -6.82
C LYS A 70 -3.75 18.88 -5.63
N TYR A 71 -5.08 19.03 -5.67
CA TYR A 71 -5.93 18.53 -4.57
C TYR A 71 -5.89 17.01 -4.37
N TRP A 72 -5.67 16.22 -5.43
CA TRP A 72 -5.51 14.77 -5.28
C TRP A 72 -4.25 14.41 -4.51
N ARG A 73 -3.15 15.09 -4.82
CA ARG A 73 -1.88 14.93 -4.12
C ARG A 73 -2.01 15.32 -2.64
N GLU A 74 -2.63 16.46 -2.37
CA GLU A 74 -2.84 16.95 -1.02
C GLU A 74 -3.80 16.05 -0.23
N ALA A 75 -4.92 15.63 -0.82
CA ALA A 75 -5.85 14.72 -0.19
C ALA A 75 -5.20 13.38 0.13
N SER A 76 -4.42 12.82 -0.80
CA SER A 76 -3.71 11.56 -0.59
C SER A 76 -2.64 11.67 0.50
N ALA A 77 -1.93 12.80 0.58
CA ALA A 77 -0.94 13.05 1.63
C ALA A 77 -1.60 13.17 3.01
N ILE A 78 -2.70 13.91 3.11
CA ILE A 78 -3.47 14.06 4.35
C ILE A 78 -4.02 12.72 4.79
N LEU A 79 -4.70 11.99 3.90
CA LEU A 79 -5.26 10.67 4.20
C LEU A 79 -4.16 9.69 4.64
N GLY A 80 -3.04 9.65 3.91
CA GLY A 80 -1.91 8.82 4.28
C GLY A 80 -1.33 9.17 5.65
N GLY A 81 -1.22 10.45 5.98
CA GLY A 81 -0.81 10.93 7.30
C GLY A 81 -1.76 10.48 8.41
N VAL A 82 -3.08 10.62 8.18
CA VAL A 82 -4.12 10.15 9.12
C VAL A 82 -4.02 8.64 9.35
N ILE A 83 -3.82 7.86 8.29
CA ILE A 83 -3.67 6.41 8.39
C ILE A 83 -2.42 6.03 9.20
N ILE A 84 -1.28 6.69 8.96
CA ILE A 84 -0.05 6.45 9.72
C ILE A 84 -0.26 6.76 11.21
N VAL A 85 -0.88 7.89 11.54
CA VAL A 85 -1.18 8.24 12.93
C VAL A 85 -2.15 7.23 13.54
N GLY A 86 -3.20 6.84 12.82
CA GLY A 86 -4.14 5.80 13.26
C GLY A 86 -3.45 4.47 13.54
N THR A 87 -2.55 4.03 12.63
CA THR A 87 -1.75 2.82 12.83
C THR A 87 -0.88 2.91 14.08
N LEU A 88 -0.23 4.07 14.32
CA LEU A 88 0.58 4.26 15.54
C LEU A 88 -0.26 4.20 16.82
N ILE A 89 -1.47 4.74 16.80
CA ILE A 89 -2.40 4.66 17.94
C ILE A 89 -2.81 3.21 18.20
N GLU A 90 -3.18 2.47 17.15
CA GLU A 90 -3.57 1.07 17.27
C GLU A 90 -2.45 0.20 17.84
N ILE A 91 -1.24 0.27 17.27
CA ILE A 91 -0.11 -0.54 17.73
C ILE A 91 0.38 -0.15 19.13
N SER A 92 0.00 1.02 19.62
CA SER A 92 0.30 1.49 20.98
C SER A 92 -0.76 1.06 22.00
N SER A 93 -1.88 0.49 21.55
CA SER A 93 -2.94 0.01 22.43
C SER A 93 -2.50 -1.30 23.11
N PRO A 94 -2.66 -1.42 24.44
CA PRO A 94 -2.32 -2.66 25.16
C PRO A 94 -3.20 -3.86 24.76
N ASP A 95 -4.40 -3.60 24.24
CA ASP A 95 -5.35 -4.64 23.78
C ASP A 95 -5.15 -5.01 22.31
N TYR A 96 -4.12 -4.42 21.68
CA TYR A 96 -3.85 -4.66 20.27
C TYR A 96 -3.35 -6.09 20.05
N ASN A 97 -4.13 -6.85 19.29
CA ASN A 97 -3.75 -8.19 18.84
C ASN A 97 -4.01 -8.30 17.33
N LEU A 98 -2.98 -8.66 16.57
CA LEU A 98 -3.06 -8.93 15.14
C LEU A 98 -4.13 -9.98 14.79
N ASP A 99 -4.30 -10.99 15.67
CA ASP A 99 -5.24 -12.09 15.46
C ASP A 99 -6.71 -11.65 15.54
N ASN A 100 -6.99 -10.49 16.14
CA ASN A 100 -8.34 -9.95 16.30
C ASN A 100 -8.78 -9.03 15.14
N GLY A 101 -8.07 -9.04 14.00
CA GLY A 101 -8.44 -8.26 12.82
C GLY A 101 -8.25 -6.74 12.97
N GLY A 102 -7.54 -6.28 14.00
CA GLY A 102 -7.34 -4.86 14.31
C GLY A 102 -6.75 -4.01 13.18
N PHE A 103 -6.06 -4.62 12.21
CA PHE A 103 -5.52 -3.92 11.04
C PHE A 103 -6.53 -3.77 9.88
N ALA A 104 -7.65 -4.45 9.88
CA ALA A 104 -8.56 -4.43 8.73
C ALA A 104 -9.01 -3.00 8.33
N PRO A 105 -9.36 -2.09 9.27
CA PRO A 105 -9.70 -0.71 8.93
C PRO A 105 -8.55 0.04 8.27
N MET A 106 -7.31 -0.14 8.74
CA MET A 106 -6.15 0.53 8.18
C MET A 106 -5.81 -0.02 6.80
N TYR A 107 -5.87 -1.33 6.58
CA TYR A 107 -5.72 -1.92 5.25
C TYR A 107 -6.78 -1.42 4.27
N PHE A 108 -8.03 -1.28 4.72
CA PHE A 108 -9.10 -0.70 3.90
C PHE A 108 -8.77 0.74 3.47
N LEU A 109 -8.37 1.58 4.40
CA LEU A 109 -8.02 2.97 4.11
C LEU A 109 -6.77 3.08 3.23
N TRP A 110 -5.75 2.26 3.46
CA TRP A 110 -4.58 2.17 2.60
C TRP A 110 -4.94 1.72 1.18
N ALA A 111 -5.75 0.67 1.04
CA ALA A 111 -6.19 0.19 -0.26
C ALA A 111 -7.00 1.25 -1.00
N PHE A 112 -7.87 1.97 -0.30
CA PHE A 112 -8.65 3.07 -0.86
C PHE A 112 -7.76 4.21 -1.37
N ASN A 113 -6.83 4.69 -0.54
CA ASN A 113 -5.89 5.75 -0.94
C ASN A 113 -5.04 5.34 -2.14
N SER A 114 -4.53 4.11 -2.12
CA SER A 114 -3.68 3.58 -3.18
C SER A 114 -4.46 3.29 -4.48
N LEU A 115 -5.73 2.91 -4.38
CA LEU A 115 -6.60 2.77 -5.54
C LEU A 115 -6.84 4.13 -6.22
N ILE A 116 -7.15 5.17 -5.44
CA ILE A 116 -7.27 6.53 -5.96
C ILE A 116 -5.97 6.94 -6.66
N TYR A 117 -4.83 6.72 -6.02
CA TYR A 117 -3.52 6.97 -6.63
C TYR A 117 -3.35 6.23 -7.96
N SER A 118 -3.61 4.92 -8.00
CA SER A 118 -3.45 4.11 -9.21
C SER A 118 -4.37 4.58 -10.34
N LEU A 119 -5.60 4.99 -10.02
CA LEU A 119 -6.54 5.55 -10.98
C LEU A 119 -6.10 6.92 -11.51
N THR A 120 -5.57 7.79 -10.65
CA THR A 120 -5.08 9.12 -11.06
C THR A 120 -3.78 9.06 -11.85
N MET A 121 -2.96 8.03 -11.64
CA MET A 121 -1.72 7.81 -12.39
C MET A 121 -1.94 7.20 -13.77
N ARG A 122 -3.14 6.68 -14.01
CA ARG A 122 -3.46 6.04 -15.28
C ARG A 122 -3.30 7.01 -16.45
N GLY A 123 -2.54 6.59 -17.43
CA GLY A 123 -2.29 7.37 -18.65
C GLY A 123 -1.29 8.53 -18.50
N THR A 124 -0.69 8.73 -17.32
CA THR A 124 0.36 9.73 -17.12
C THR A 124 1.72 9.31 -17.70
N GLY A 125 1.87 8.04 -18.05
CA GLY A 125 3.12 7.46 -18.53
C GLY A 125 4.15 7.14 -17.45
N VAL A 126 3.80 7.28 -16.18
CA VAL A 126 4.66 6.87 -15.04
C VAL A 126 4.77 5.35 -14.99
N PHE A 127 3.66 4.66 -15.22
CA PHE A 127 3.62 3.21 -15.29
C PHE A 127 3.36 2.75 -16.72
N ARG A 128 3.88 1.57 -17.05
CA ARG A 128 3.40 0.86 -18.25
C ARG A 128 1.96 0.36 -18.00
N PRO A 129 1.10 0.31 -19.02
CA PRO A 129 -0.31 -0.06 -18.85
C PRO A 129 -0.55 -1.37 -18.08
N VAL A 130 0.32 -2.37 -18.26
CA VAL A 130 0.20 -3.64 -17.54
C VAL A 130 0.32 -3.45 -16.03
N TYR A 131 1.22 -2.59 -15.56
CA TYR A 131 1.41 -2.32 -14.13
C TYR A 131 0.30 -1.45 -13.57
N GLU A 132 -0.26 -0.53 -14.36
CA GLU A 132 -1.46 0.22 -13.97
C GLU A 132 -2.63 -0.72 -13.64
N TYR A 133 -2.92 -1.67 -14.55
CA TYR A 133 -4.01 -2.62 -14.36
C TYR A 133 -3.75 -3.59 -13.19
N LEU A 134 -2.53 -4.08 -13.04
CA LEU A 134 -2.17 -4.95 -11.92
C LEU A 134 -2.32 -4.22 -10.56
N SER A 135 -1.88 -2.98 -10.49
CA SER A 135 -2.02 -2.15 -9.29
C SER A 135 -3.50 -1.92 -8.94
N ILE A 136 -4.32 -1.50 -9.92
CA ILE A 136 -5.76 -1.30 -9.73
C ILE A 136 -6.45 -2.59 -9.28
N PHE A 137 -6.21 -3.70 -9.98
CA PHE A 137 -6.77 -5.00 -9.62
C PHE A 137 -6.39 -5.43 -8.21
N GLY A 138 -5.11 -5.27 -7.86
CA GLY A 138 -4.61 -5.62 -6.54
C GLY A 138 -5.29 -4.80 -5.44
N PHE A 139 -5.38 -3.48 -5.59
CA PHE A 139 -6.03 -2.63 -4.58
C PHE A 139 -7.54 -2.85 -4.50
N ILE A 140 -8.24 -3.13 -5.60
CA ILE A 140 -9.66 -3.52 -5.57
C ILE A 140 -9.80 -4.82 -4.77
N SER A 141 -8.95 -5.81 -4.99
CA SER A 141 -8.98 -7.07 -4.23
C SER A 141 -8.79 -6.82 -2.73
N VAL A 142 -7.76 -6.06 -2.33
CA VAL A 142 -7.50 -5.72 -0.92
C VAL A 142 -8.69 -4.95 -0.34
N LEU A 143 -9.26 -4.00 -1.08
CA LEU A 143 -10.40 -3.18 -0.64
C LEU A 143 -11.64 -4.03 -0.37
N ILE A 144 -11.96 -4.98 -1.27
CA ILE A 144 -13.10 -5.88 -1.10
C ILE A 144 -12.92 -6.75 0.15
N PHE A 145 -11.73 -7.33 0.32
CA PHE A 145 -11.46 -8.23 1.44
C PHE A 145 -11.43 -7.51 2.78
N SER A 146 -10.72 -6.39 2.88
CA SER A 146 -10.69 -5.60 4.10
C SER A 146 -12.05 -4.96 4.40
N GLY A 147 -12.77 -4.51 3.37
CA GLY A 147 -14.12 -3.95 3.52
C GLY A 147 -15.15 -4.99 3.99
N ALA A 148 -15.07 -6.23 3.51
CA ALA A 148 -15.93 -7.31 3.97
C ALA A 148 -15.77 -7.55 5.49
N ASN A 149 -14.53 -7.52 5.97
CA ASN A 149 -14.26 -7.64 7.40
C ASN A 149 -14.74 -6.40 8.18
N VAL A 150 -14.38 -5.18 7.73
CA VAL A 150 -14.66 -3.92 8.45
C VAL A 150 -16.16 -3.62 8.56
N PHE A 151 -16.91 -3.82 7.47
CA PHE A 151 -18.31 -3.38 7.41
C PHE A 151 -19.33 -4.49 7.70
N PHE A 152 -18.95 -5.74 7.52
CA PHE A 152 -19.87 -6.87 7.61
C PHE A 152 -19.45 -7.92 8.62
N ASP A 153 -18.31 -7.72 9.31
CA ASP A 153 -17.69 -8.72 10.21
C ASP A 153 -17.63 -10.11 9.55
N TYR A 154 -17.36 -10.10 8.24
CA TYR A 154 -17.37 -11.30 7.43
C TYR A 154 -15.98 -11.89 7.33
N ALA A 155 -15.79 -13.03 8.00
CA ALA A 155 -14.59 -13.84 7.84
C ALA A 155 -14.58 -14.48 6.46
N ILE A 156 -13.54 -14.19 5.68
CA ILE A 156 -13.43 -14.68 4.31
C ILE A 156 -13.16 -16.20 4.33
N PRO A 157 -14.00 -17.00 3.62
CA PRO A 157 -13.80 -18.44 3.54
C PRO A 157 -12.42 -18.81 3.01
N GLU A 158 -11.80 -19.84 3.59
CA GLU A 158 -10.48 -20.35 3.17
C GLU A 158 -10.40 -20.63 1.67
N SER A 159 -11.50 -21.09 1.06
CA SER A 159 -11.59 -21.36 -0.37
C SER A 159 -11.38 -20.13 -1.27
N ILE A 160 -11.58 -18.92 -0.73
CA ILE A 160 -11.46 -17.65 -1.47
C ILE A 160 -10.16 -16.91 -1.12
N GLN A 161 -9.51 -17.26 -0.02
CA GLN A 161 -8.25 -16.62 0.41
C GLN A 161 -7.14 -16.61 -0.68
N PRO A 162 -6.98 -17.65 -1.54
CA PRO A 162 -6.01 -17.60 -2.62
C PRO A 162 -6.24 -16.45 -3.61
N ILE A 163 -7.50 -16.03 -3.82
CA ILE A 163 -7.81 -14.88 -4.70
C ILE A 163 -7.25 -13.59 -4.10
N PHE A 164 -7.34 -13.44 -2.78
CA PHE A 164 -6.71 -12.32 -2.07
C PHE A 164 -5.19 -12.34 -2.24
N GLY A 165 -4.56 -13.50 -2.09
CA GLY A 165 -3.12 -13.66 -2.32
C GLY A 165 -2.69 -13.24 -3.73
N ILE A 166 -3.47 -13.62 -4.75
CA ILE A 166 -3.23 -13.18 -6.14
C ILE A 166 -3.38 -11.66 -6.25
N GLY A 167 -4.40 -11.07 -5.64
CA GLY A 167 -4.61 -9.62 -5.60
C GLY A 167 -3.44 -8.90 -4.93
N TRP A 168 -2.95 -9.42 -3.81
CA TRP A 168 -1.80 -8.89 -3.11
C TRP A 168 -0.53 -8.91 -3.96
N ILE A 169 -0.24 -10.05 -4.61
CA ILE A 169 0.91 -10.18 -5.53
C ILE A 169 0.77 -9.20 -6.70
N ALA A 170 -0.43 -9.07 -7.28
CA ALA A 170 -0.69 -8.12 -8.36
C ALA A 170 -0.43 -6.67 -7.93
N MET A 171 -0.83 -6.29 -6.71
CA MET A 171 -0.52 -4.99 -6.12
C MET A 171 0.99 -4.75 -5.99
N VAL A 172 1.73 -5.73 -5.48
CA VAL A 172 3.19 -5.62 -5.30
C VAL A 172 3.90 -5.47 -6.64
N ILE A 173 3.50 -6.25 -7.65
CA ILE A 173 4.06 -6.16 -9.00
C ILE A 173 3.62 -4.84 -9.66
N GLY A 174 2.35 -4.50 -9.61
CA GLY A 174 1.80 -3.31 -10.25
C GLY A 174 2.41 -2.03 -9.69
N LEU A 175 2.27 -1.82 -8.39
CA LEU A 175 2.77 -0.60 -7.75
C LEU A 175 4.28 -0.66 -7.48
N GLY A 176 4.75 -1.73 -6.85
CA GLY A 176 6.14 -1.83 -6.42
C GLY A 176 7.09 -1.94 -7.61
N TYR A 177 6.95 -2.98 -8.41
CA TYR A 177 7.82 -3.18 -9.58
C TYR A 177 7.57 -2.13 -10.67
N GLY A 178 6.33 -1.73 -10.89
CA GLY A 178 5.98 -0.65 -11.83
C GLY A 178 6.62 0.69 -11.48
N SER A 179 6.79 1.00 -10.18
CA SER A 179 7.49 2.21 -9.73
C SER A 179 9.02 2.10 -9.82
N TYR A 180 9.56 0.88 -9.90
CA TYR A 180 10.99 0.63 -10.00
C TYR A 180 11.51 0.78 -11.44
N VAL A 181 10.77 0.32 -12.45
CA VAL A 181 11.15 0.30 -13.88
C VAL A 181 10.72 1.55 -14.62
#